data_10150e229e2b455a3bb11a7d2279b13d
#
_entry.id   10150e229e2b455a3bb11a7d2279b13d
#
_cell.length_a   1.000
_cell.length_b   1.000
_cell.length_c   1.000
_cell.angle_alpha   90.00
_cell.angle_beta   90.00
_cell.angle_gamma   90.00
#
_symmetry.space_group_name_H-M   'P 1'
#
loop_
_entity.id
_entity.type
_entity.pdbx_description
1 polymer ?
#
loop_
_entity_poly.entity_id
_entity_poly.type
_entity_poly.pdbx_seq_one_letter_code
_entity_poly.pdbx_strand_id
1 'polypeptide(L)'
;MLDRKFVLKIFEAFSIERWNDLVRPFEIIEMDKTADITVLAYMIGKFEEERGIKVDWRRIIYGSFFDLLRKIALCDIKAPVQRMIREEYPEEFERLNHWVLDQYRDVIVDCALFSEFENHLFLPIDASDSTSRILKAAHKYSTLREVEMLRLVNEPFRLIEIEKGLNRDLEAFLDLRCMQLLVTK
;
A
#
# COMPACT_ATOMS: atom_id res chain seq x y z
N MET A 1 -18.88 -7.61 -13.34
CA MET A 1 -19.82 -6.50 -13.07
C MET A 1 -19.67 -6.09 -11.62
N LEU A 2 -19.49 -4.80 -11.32
CA LEU A 2 -19.37 -4.32 -9.94
C LEU A 2 -20.73 -4.47 -9.24
N ASP A 3 -20.76 -5.19 -8.13
CA ASP A 3 -21.96 -5.35 -7.30
C ASP A 3 -22.00 -4.27 -6.21
N ARG A 4 -23.22 -3.93 -5.77
CA ARG A 4 -23.45 -2.99 -4.66
C ARG A 4 -22.69 -3.40 -3.39
N LYS A 5 -22.65 -4.69 -3.08
CA LYS A 5 -21.94 -5.22 -1.89
C LYS A 5 -20.45 -4.89 -1.97
N PHE A 6 -19.84 -5.05 -3.15
CA PHE A 6 -18.43 -4.75 -3.37
C PHE A 6 -18.13 -3.27 -3.17
N VAL A 7 -18.96 -2.39 -3.73
CA VAL A 7 -18.82 -0.94 -3.53
C VAL A 7 -18.93 -0.57 -2.05
N LEU A 8 -19.91 -1.09 -1.34
CA LEU A 8 -20.07 -0.84 0.09
C LEU A 8 -18.87 -1.36 0.91
N LYS A 9 -18.32 -2.51 0.53
CA LYS A 9 -17.12 -3.04 1.17
C LYS A 9 -15.91 -2.14 1.01
N ILE A 10 -15.72 -1.52 -0.16
CA ILE A 10 -14.67 -0.54 -0.39
C ILE A 10 -14.86 0.69 0.52
N PHE A 11 -16.08 1.15 0.70
CA PHE A 11 -16.38 2.31 1.55
C PHE A 11 -16.02 2.09 3.03
N GLU A 12 -15.86 0.85 3.51
CA GLU A 12 -15.36 0.59 4.86
C GLU A 12 -13.98 1.22 5.10
N ALA A 13 -13.17 1.42 4.05
CA ALA A 13 -11.87 2.07 4.16
C ALA A 13 -11.93 3.53 4.65
N PHE A 14 -13.07 4.21 4.52
CA PHE A 14 -13.29 5.54 5.09
C PHE A 14 -13.38 5.54 6.62
N SER A 15 -13.68 4.39 7.22
CA SER A 15 -13.77 4.23 8.67
C SER A 15 -12.49 3.67 9.29
N ILE A 16 -11.47 3.34 8.48
CA ILE A 16 -10.21 2.79 8.98
C ILE A 16 -9.23 3.93 9.22
N GLU A 17 -9.06 4.26 10.49
CA GLU A 17 -8.12 5.28 10.93
C GLU A 17 -6.68 4.76 10.92
N ARG A 18 -5.77 5.59 10.44
CA ARG A 18 -4.33 5.34 10.47
C ARG A 18 -3.69 6.11 11.60
N TRP A 19 -2.58 5.61 12.13
CA TRP A 19 -1.82 6.25 13.20
C TRP A 19 -2.66 6.54 14.47
N ASN A 20 -3.60 5.65 14.79
CA ASN A 20 -4.52 5.79 15.91
C ASN A 20 -3.87 5.75 17.30
N ASP A 21 -2.57 5.41 17.36
CA ASP A 21 -1.73 5.46 18.58
C ASP A 21 -0.92 6.78 18.71
N LEU A 22 -1.10 7.72 17.79
CA LEU A 22 -0.46 9.03 17.76
C LEU A 22 -1.49 10.17 17.73
N VAL A 23 -1.07 11.37 18.10
CA VAL A 23 -1.87 12.58 17.86
C VAL A 23 -1.83 12.86 16.36
N ARG A 24 -2.98 13.13 15.77
CA ARG A 24 -3.12 13.44 14.34
C ARG A 24 -3.54 14.89 14.16
N PRO A 25 -2.89 15.66 13.25
CA PRO A 25 -3.27 17.06 13.00
C PRO A 25 -4.63 17.18 12.29
N PHE A 26 -5.07 16.11 11.61
CA PHE A 26 -6.37 15.91 10.96
C PHE A 26 -6.64 14.41 10.84
N GLU A 27 -7.82 14.04 10.37
CA GLU A 27 -8.13 12.63 10.08
C GLU A 27 -7.19 12.10 8.99
N ILE A 28 -6.57 10.95 9.27
CA ILE A 28 -5.75 10.20 8.32
C ILE A 28 -6.37 8.82 8.20
N ILE A 29 -6.99 8.53 7.08
CA ILE A 29 -7.73 7.29 6.84
C ILE A 29 -7.10 6.45 5.73
N GLU A 30 -7.48 5.17 5.67
CA GLU A 30 -6.90 4.23 4.70
C GLU A 30 -7.30 4.54 3.26
N MET A 31 -8.49 5.13 3.05
CA MET A 31 -8.92 5.56 1.71
C MET A 31 -8.01 6.66 1.15
N ASP A 32 -7.70 7.68 1.96
CA ASP A 32 -6.81 8.77 1.54
C ASP A 32 -5.41 8.25 1.22
N LYS A 33 -4.92 7.34 2.06
CA LYS A 33 -3.62 6.67 1.83
C LYS A 33 -3.58 5.94 0.50
N THR A 34 -4.63 5.20 0.18
CA THR A 34 -4.72 4.44 -1.08
C THR A 34 -4.80 5.37 -2.28
N ALA A 35 -5.58 6.45 -2.19
CA ALA A 35 -5.66 7.47 -3.23
C ALA A 35 -4.28 8.12 -3.48
N ASP A 36 -3.58 8.49 -2.42
CA ASP A 36 -2.25 9.10 -2.47
C ASP A 36 -1.23 8.16 -3.13
N ILE A 37 -1.19 6.89 -2.71
CA ILE A 37 -0.33 5.87 -3.34
C ILE A 37 -0.64 5.73 -4.83
N THR A 38 -1.91 5.70 -5.21
CA THR A 38 -2.31 5.51 -6.61
C THR A 38 -1.86 6.69 -7.47
N VAL A 39 -2.04 7.93 -6.98
CA VAL A 39 -1.57 9.15 -7.68
C VAL A 39 -0.05 9.16 -7.80
N LEU A 40 0.67 8.88 -6.72
CA LEU A 40 2.13 8.82 -6.73
C LEU A 40 2.64 7.74 -7.68
N ALA A 41 2.06 6.54 -7.65
CA ALA A 41 2.44 5.45 -8.56
C ALA A 41 2.19 5.83 -10.02
N TYR A 42 1.08 6.52 -10.32
CA TYR A 42 0.81 7.06 -11.64
C TYR A 42 1.90 8.05 -12.07
N MET A 43 2.24 9.03 -11.22
CA MET A 43 3.28 10.01 -11.53
C MET A 43 4.63 9.35 -11.76
N ILE A 44 5.08 8.47 -10.84
CA ILE A 44 6.36 7.76 -10.97
C ILE A 44 6.36 6.95 -12.27
N GLY A 45 5.27 6.21 -12.55
CA GLY A 45 5.13 5.40 -13.76
C GLY A 45 5.22 6.23 -15.04
N LYS A 46 4.62 7.43 -15.08
CA LYS A 46 4.70 8.33 -16.25
C LYS A 46 6.13 8.81 -16.52
N PHE A 47 6.90 9.14 -15.47
CA PHE A 47 8.31 9.49 -15.62
C PHE A 47 9.14 8.30 -16.14
N GLU A 48 8.81 7.08 -15.75
CA GLU A 48 9.51 5.88 -16.24
C GLU A 48 9.12 5.53 -17.68
N GLU A 49 7.85 5.74 -18.07
CA GLU A 49 7.44 5.61 -19.47
C GLU A 49 8.19 6.58 -20.40
N GLU A 50 8.41 7.83 -19.97
CA GLU A 50 9.21 8.82 -20.73
C GLU A 50 10.66 8.36 -20.91
N ARG A 51 11.17 7.49 -20.03
CA ARG A 51 12.49 6.85 -20.15
C ARG A 51 12.49 5.58 -21.01
N GLY A 52 11.33 5.20 -21.56
CA GLY A 52 11.15 4.01 -22.38
C GLY A 52 10.95 2.71 -21.58
N ILE A 53 10.68 2.81 -20.27
CA ILE A 53 10.40 1.65 -19.42
C ILE A 53 8.92 1.29 -19.56
N LYS A 54 8.64 0.03 -19.85
CA LYS A 54 7.27 -0.47 -19.93
C LYS A 54 6.67 -0.56 -18.54
N VAL A 55 5.54 0.12 -18.33
CA VAL A 55 4.75 0.12 -17.09
C VAL A 55 3.46 -0.65 -17.29
N ASP A 56 3.16 -1.59 -16.41
CA ASP A 56 1.87 -2.28 -16.37
C ASP A 56 0.85 -1.47 -15.55
N TRP A 57 0.12 -0.60 -16.26
CA TRP A 57 -0.88 0.28 -15.64
C TRP A 57 -2.02 -0.48 -14.97
N ARG A 58 -2.43 -1.62 -15.52
CA ARG A 58 -3.46 -2.45 -14.92
C ARG A 58 -2.98 -2.95 -13.56
N ARG A 59 -1.76 -3.42 -13.49
CA ARG A 59 -1.15 -3.92 -12.25
C ARG A 59 -0.91 -2.80 -11.22
N ILE A 60 -0.63 -1.56 -11.64
CA ILE A 60 -0.56 -0.41 -10.73
C ILE A 60 -1.92 -0.16 -10.09
N ILE A 61 -2.98 -0.06 -10.89
CA ILE A 61 -4.33 0.21 -10.39
C ILE A 61 -4.82 -0.95 -9.50
N TYR A 62 -4.71 -2.19 -9.98
CA TYR A 62 -5.16 -3.36 -9.25
C TYR A 62 -4.33 -3.65 -8.02
N GLY A 63 -3.01 -3.43 -8.05
CA GLY A 63 -2.14 -3.61 -6.89
C GLY A 63 -2.52 -2.67 -5.74
N SER A 64 -2.70 -1.38 -6.02
CA SER A 64 -3.16 -0.41 -5.02
C SER A 64 -4.54 -0.77 -4.46
N PHE A 65 -5.43 -1.22 -5.34
CA PHE A 65 -6.79 -1.59 -4.99
C PHE A 65 -6.85 -2.90 -4.16
N PHE A 66 -6.10 -3.92 -4.54
CA PHE A 66 -6.04 -5.19 -3.80
C PHE A 66 -5.36 -5.04 -2.44
N ASP A 67 -4.36 -4.16 -2.33
CA ASP A 67 -3.80 -3.78 -1.03
C ASP A 67 -4.85 -3.11 -0.14
N LEU A 68 -5.73 -2.27 -0.70
CA LEU A 68 -6.86 -1.70 0.04
C LEU A 68 -7.82 -2.78 0.53
N LEU A 69 -8.25 -3.72 -0.33
CA LEU A 69 -9.13 -4.83 0.06
C LEU A 69 -8.52 -5.64 1.20
N ARG A 70 -7.22 -5.96 1.09
CA ARG A 70 -6.50 -6.66 2.15
C ARG A 70 -6.51 -5.89 3.47
N LYS A 71 -6.31 -4.59 3.42
CA LYS A 71 -6.34 -3.74 4.62
C LYS A 71 -7.72 -3.59 5.23
N ILE A 72 -8.78 -3.53 4.43
CA ILE A 72 -10.16 -3.55 4.92
C ILE A 72 -10.42 -4.84 5.73
N ALA A 73 -9.96 -5.98 5.25
CA ALA A 73 -10.10 -7.25 5.96
C ALA A 73 -9.24 -7.31 7.25
N LEU A 74 -8.04 -6.72 7.23
CA LEU A 74 -7.03 -6.81 8.31
C LEU A 74 -6.91 -5.51 9.12
N CYS A 75 -7.94 -4.68 9.17
CA CYS A 75 -7.87 -3.32 9.72
C CYS A 75 -7.23 -3.24 11.14
N ASP A 76 -7.48 -4.22 11.98
CA ASP A 76 -7.00 -4.26 13.37
C ASP A 76 -5.57 -4.82 13.52
N ILE A 77 -4.98 -5.35 12.43
CA ILE A 77 -3.63 -5.91 12.47
C ILE A 77 -2.63 -4.90 11.91
N LYS A 78 -1.84 -4.30 12.80
CA LYS A 78 -0.83 -3.31 12.41
C LYS A 78 0.22 -3.87 11.45
N ALA A 79 0.68 -3.05 10.50
CA ALA A 79 1.66 -3.44 9.48
C ALA A 79 2.96 -4.09 10.02
N PRO A 80 3.55 -3.64 11.16
CA PRO A 80 4.70 -4.33 11.76
C PRO A 80 4.38 -5.77 12.18
N VAL A 81 3.17 -6.01 12.74
CA VAL A 81 2.73 -7.35 13.14
C VAL A 81 2.54 -8.25 11.90
N GLN A 82 1.91 -7.73 10.85
CA GLN A 82 1.77 -8.48 9.59
C GLN A 82 3.13 -8.86 8.98
N ARG A 83 4.12 -7.96 9.09
CA ARG A 83 5.48 -8.23 8.63
C ARG A 83 6.14 -9.34 9.45
N MET A 84 6.05 -9.27 10.77
CA MET A 84 6.56 -10.30 11.68
C MET A 84 5.93 -11.66 11.37
N ILE A 85 4.59 -11.73 11.21
CA ILE A 85 3.90 -12.98 10.85
C ILE A 85 4.46 -13.55 9.53
N ARG A 86 4.64 -12.69 8.52
CA ARG A 86 5.16 -13.13 7.22
C ARG A 86 6.59 -13.66 7.29
N GLU A 87 7.45 -13.04 8.11
CA GLU A 87 8.88 -13.37 8.21
C GLU A 87 9.13 -14.57 9.13
N GLU A 88 8.42 -14.67 10.24
CA GLU A 88 8.65 -15.68 11.27
C GLU A 88 7.67 -16.86 11.21
N TYR A 89 6.48 -16.66 10.64
CA TYR A 89 5.40 -17.64 10.61
C TYR A 89 4.75 -17.71 9.22
N PRO A 90 5.46 -18.17 8.19
CA PRO A 90 4.98 -18.14 6.79
C PRO A 90 3.69 -18.96 6.57
N GLU A 91 3.52 -20.07 7.26
CA GLU A 91 2.29 -20.88 7.18
C GLU A 91 1.07 -20.13 7.74
N GLU A 92 1.24 -19.41 8.84
CA GLU A 92 0.18 -18.59 9.43
C GLU A 92 -0.12 -17.37 8.55
N PHE A 93 0.89 -16.83 7.88
CA PHE A 93 0.69 -15.76 6.91
C PHE A 93 -0.13 -16.24 5.70
N GLU A 94 0.11 -17.44 5.23
CA GLU A 94 -0.70 -18.06 4.16
C GLU A 94 -2.14 -18.30 4.62
N ARG A 95 -2.35 -18.84 5.83
CA ARG A 95 -3.70 -18.96 6.43
C ARG A 95 -4.41 -17.61 6.54
N LEU A 96 -3.69 -16.56 6.94
CA LEU A 96 -4.23 -15.21 7.02
C LEU A 96 -4.67 -14.72 5.63
N ASN A 97 -3.90 -14.97 4.59
CA ASN A 97 -4.27 -14.62 3.21
C ASN A 97 -5.49 -15.41 2.72
N HIS A 98 -5.61 -16.69 3.05
CA HIS A 98 -6.82 -17.47 2.77
C HIS A 98 -8.04 -16.89 3.48
N TRP A 99 -7.90 -16.53 4.75
CA TRP A 99 -8.98 -15.88 5.49
C TRP A 99 -9.39 -14.53 4.83
N VAL A 100 -8.41 -13.72 4.41
CA VAL A 100 -8.70 -12.49 3.66
C VAL A 100 -9.48 -12.78 2.39
N LEU A 101 -9.05 -13.77 1.60
CA LEU A 101 -9.70 -14.14 0.35
C LEU A 101 -11.16 -14.59 0.59
N ASP A 102 -11.40 -15.34 1.66
CA ASP A 102 -12.74 -15.82 2.01
C ASP A 102 -13.70 -14.70 2.38
N GLN A 103 -13.20 -13.57 2.94
CA GLN A 103 -14.04 -12.38 3.21
C GLN A 103 -14.62 -11.75 1.93
N TYR A 104 -14.02 -12.05 0.78
CA TYR A 104 -14.41 -11.47 -0.51
C TYR A 104 -15.10 -12.44 -1.46
N ARG A 105 -15.22 -13.73 -1.09
CA ARG A 105 -15.81 -14.77 -1.94
C ARG A 105 -17.24 -14.45 -2.40
N ASP A 106 -18.06 -13.91 -1.50
CA ASP A 106 -19.45 -13.52 -1.79
C ASP A 106 -19.60 -12.04 -2.15
N VAL A 107 -18.50 -11.32 -2.24
CA VAL A 107 -18.45 -9.87 -2.47
C VAL A 107 -17.96 -9.57 -3.87
N ILE A 108 -16.93 -10.29 -4.35
CA ILE A 108 -16.39 -10.16 -5.70
C ILE A 108 -17.04 -11.23 -6.60
N VAL A 109 -18.11 -10.84 -7.29
CA VAL A 109 -18.87 -11.74 -8.19
C VAL A 109 -18.18 -11.97 -9.53
N ASP A 110 -17.24 -11.11 -9.91
CA ASP A 110 -16.46 -11.25 -11.14
C ASP A 110 -15.32 -12.23 -10.91
N CYS A 111 -15.42 -13.43 -11.53
CA CYS A 111 -14.44 -14.49 -11.35
C CYS A 111 -13.02 -14.11 -11.79
N ALA A 112 -12.89 -13.25 -12.82
CA ALA A 112 -11.59 -12.81 -13.29
C ALA A 112 -10.95 -11.87 -12.27
N LEU A 113 -11.70 -10.91 -11.74
CA LEU A 113 -11.24 -10.00 -10.70
C LEU A 113 -10.90 -10.76 -9.40
N PHE A 114 -11.71 -11.76 -9.03
CA PHE A 114 -11.44 -12.59 -7.85
C PHE A 114 -10.14 -13.39 -8.00
N SER A 115 -9.92 -13.98 -9.18
CA SER A 115 -8.68 -14.72 -9.46
C SER A 115 -7.45 -13.80 -9.48
N GLU A 116 -7.57 -12.56 -9.97
CA GLU A 116 -6.49 -11.58 -9.89
C GLU A 116 -6.18 -11.16 -8.45
N PHE A 117 -7.22 -11.02 -7.62
CA PHE A 117 -7.04 -10.74 -6.19
C PHE A 117 -6.35 -11.91 -5.47
N GLU A 118 -6.77 -13.16 -5.74
CA GLU A 118 -6.11 -14.36 -5.24
C GLU A 118 -4.64 -14.39 -5.63
N ASN A 119 -4.33 -14.16 -6.92
CA ASN A 119 -2.96 -14.08 -7.40
C ASN A 119 -2.15 -13.00 -6.67
N HIS A 120 -2.74 -11.83 -6.40
CA HIS A 120 -2.08 -10.76 -5.66
C HIS A 120 -1.71 -11.17 -4.22
N LEU A 121 -2.55 -11.98 -3.57
CA LEU A 121 -2.31 -12.44 -2.19
C LEU A 121 -1.24 -13.55 -2.09
N PHE A 122 -1.14 -14.42 -3.09
CA PHE A 122 -0.35 -15.66 -2.99
C PHE A 122 0.87 -15.71 -3.91
N LEU A 123 0.85 -15.00 -5.05
CA LEU A 123 2.00 -15.04 -5.94
C LEU A 123 3.14 -14.18 -5.41
N PRO A 124 4.39 -14.70 -5.47
CA PRO A 124 5.54 -13.91 -5.09
C PRO A 124 5.67 -12.67 -5.97
N ILE A 125 5.85 -11.53 -5.33
CA ILE A 125 6.09 -10.27 -6.04
C ILE A 125 7.56 -10.24 -6.46
N ASP A 126 7.81 -10.21 -7.77
CA ASP A 126 9.15 -9.94 -8.26
C ASP A 126 9.60 -8.54 -7.83
N ALA A 127 10.57 -8.50 -6.93
CA ALA A 127 11.07 -7.25 -6.38
C ALA A 127 11.89 -6.42 -7.40
N SER A 128 12.34 -7.05 -8.48
CA SER A 128 13.11 -6.40 -9.56
C SER A 128 12.23 -5.81 -10.65
N ASP A 129 10.96 -6.23 -10.73
CA ASP A 129 10.00 -5.73 -11.71
C ASP A 129 9.71 -4.24 -11.52
N SER A 130 9.76 -3.48 -12.61
CA SER A 130 9.59 -2.03 -12.63
C SER A 130 8.27 -1.59 -12.00
N THR A 131 7.15 -2.27 -12.31
CA THR A 131 5.82 -1.94 -11.77
C THR A 131 5.75 -2.17 -10.27
N SER A 132 6.31 -3.26 -9.78
CA SER A 132 6.42 -3.54 -8.33
C SER A 132 7.28 -2.51 -7.61
N ARG A 133 8.37 -2.07 -8.22
CA ARG A 133 9.24 -1.02 -7.68
C ARG A 133 8.51 0.32 -7.58
N ILE A 134 7.76 0.70 -8.63
CA ILE A 134 6.94 1.91 -8.65
C ILE A 134 5.93 1.91 -7.49
N LEU A 135 5.16 0.83 -7.32
CA LEU A 135 4.19 0.70 -6.23
C LEU A 135 4.85 0.78 -4.85
N LYS A 136 5.98 0.08 -4.66
CA LYS A 136 6.73 0.13 -3.40
C LYS A 136 7.26 1.53 -3.09
N ALA A 137 7.83 2.23 -4.08
CA ALA A 137 8.31 3.59 -3.92
C ALA A 137 7.17 4.55 -3.55
N ALA A 138 6.04 4.49 -4.25
CA ALA A 138 4.85 5.28 -3.96
C ALA A 138 4.35 5.04 -2.54
N HIS A 139 4.26 3.78 -2.12
CA HIS A 139 3.82 3.40 -0.77
C HIS A 139 4.75 3.96 0.32
N LYS A 140 6.06 3.82 0.14
CA LYS A 140 7.07 4.30 1.12
C LYS A 140 7.08 5.82 1.20
N TYR A 141 7.06 6.51 0.06
CA TYR A 141 7.05 7.97 0.02
C TYR A 141 5.75 8.55 0.62
N SER A 142 4.59 8.01 0.28
CA SER A 142 3.32 8.41 0.89
C SER A 142 3.35 8.23 2.41
N THR A 143 3.95 7.15 2.92
CA THR A 143 4.11 6.95 4.38
C THR A 143 5.06 7.98 4.99
N LEU A 144 6.15 8.34 4.31
CA LEU A 144 7.06 9.41 4.76
C LEU A 144 6.32 10.74 4.89
N ARG A 145 5.46 11.07 3.93
CA ARG A 145 4.64 12.29 3.98
C ARG A 145 3.69 12.29 5.19
N GLU A 146 3.05 11.18 5.49
CA GLU A 146 2.25 11.05 6.72
C GLU A 146 3.10 11.31 7.99
N VAL A 147 4.29 10.72 8.06
CA VAL A 147 5.22 10.93 9.21
C VAL A 147 5.62 12.38 9.35
N GLU A 148 5.91 13.08 8.24
CA GLU A 148 6.24 14.51 8.26
C GLU A 148 5.08 15.35 8.81
N MET A 149 3.83 15.04 8.47
CA MET A 149 2.66 15.70 9.02
C MET A 149 2.47 15.41 10.51
N LEU A 150 2.66 14.15 10.93
CA LEU A 150 2.56 13.74 12.32
C LEU A 150 3.61 14.40 13.22
N ARG A 151 4.80 14.73 12.68
CA ARG A 151 5.86 15.44 13.41
C ARG A 151 5.46 16.84 13.87
N LEU A 152 4.46 17.44 13.25
CA LEU A 152 3.98 18.76 13.64
C LEU A 152 3.31 18.78 15.03
N VAL A 153 2.79 17.63 15.47
CA VAL A 153 1.96 17.51 16.69
C VAL A 153 2.40 16.40 17.64
N ASN A 154 3.48 15.67 17.32
CA ASN A 154 4.03 14.62 18.16
C ASN A 154 5.49 14.87 18.53
N GLU A 155 5.89 14.35 19.68
CA GLU A 155 7.28 14.39 20.12
C GLU A 155 8.20 13.64 19.14
N PRO A 156 9.35 14.24 18.75
CA PRO A 156 10.22 13.66 17.71
C PRO A 156 10.67 12.23 17.97
N PHE A 157 10.91 11.84 19.23
CA PHE A 157 11.38 10.51 19.59
C PHE A 157 10.42 9.38 19.18
N ARG A 158 9.11 9.68 19.04
CA ARG A 158 8.09 8.71 18.67
C ARG A 158 8.15 8.33 17.17
N LEU A 159 8.71 9.20 16.34
CA LEU A 159 8.67 9.09 14.88
C LEU A 159 10.05 8.94 14.25
N ILE A 160 11.12 9.29 14.97
CA ILE A 160 12.49 9.38 14.40
C ILE A 160 12.98 8.05 13.80
N GLU A 161 12.70 6.93 14.43
CA GLU A 161 13.14 5.63 13.93
C GLU A 161 12.32 5.18 12.71
N ILE A 162 11.02 5.53 12.68
CA ILE A 162 10.14 5.27 11.52
C ILE A 162 10.64 6.09 10.32
N GLU A 163 10.91 7.38 10.55
CA GLU A 163 11.39 8.31 9.52
C GLU A 163 12.75 7.87 8.95
N LYS A 164 13.70 7.52 9.82
CA LYS A 164 15.02 6.99 9.40
C LYS A 164 14.88 5.71 8.57
N GLY A 165 14.01 4.80 9.00
CA GLY A 165 13.73 3.56 8.27
C GLY A 165 13.16 3.83 6.88
N LEU A 166 12.17 4.74 6.78
CA LEU A 166 11.58 5.11 5.51
C LEU A 166 12.57 5.80 4.56
N ASN A 167 13.40 6.73 5.07
CA ASN A 167 14.42 7.39 4.26
C ASN A 167 15.44 6.37 3.71
N ARG A 168 15.91 5.42 4.54
CA ARG A 168 16.79 4.33 4.09
C ARG A 168 16.13 3.47 3.02
N ASP A 169 14.85 3.11 3.22
CA ASP A 169 14.11 2.30 2.26
C ASP A 169 13.94 3.04 0.91
N LEU A 170 13.77 4.37 0.95
CA LEU A 170 13.61 5.20 -0.24
C LEU A 170 14.90 5.37 -1.03
N GLU A 171 16.08 5.25 -0.41
CA GLU A 171 17.37 5.24 -1.12
C GLU A 171 17.42 4.18 -2.22
N ALA A 172 16.78 3.02 -2.01
CA ALA A 172 16.71 1.94 -3.00
C ALA A 172 15.90 2.28 -4.27
N PHE A 173 15.21 3.44 -4.28
CA PHE A 173 14.37 3.89 -5.40
C PHE A 173 14.85 5.20 -6.04
N LEU A 174 16.03 5.69 -5.67
CA LEU A 174 16.59 6.92 -6.24
C LEU A 174 17.01 6.80 -7.71
N ASP A 175 17.03 5.60 -8.27
CA ASP A 175 17.17 5.37 -9.71
C ASP A 175 15.89 5.68 -10.50
N LEU A 176 14.74 5.75 -9.83
CA LEU A 176 13.48 6.24 -10.42
C LEU A 176 13.52 7.78 -10.49
N ARG A 177 13.41 8.32 -11.70
CA ARG A 177 13.58 9.77 -11.95
C ARG A 177 12.66 10.64 -11.08
N CYS A 178 11.39 10.26 -10.96
CA CYS A 178 10.45 10.99 -10.13
C CYS A 178 10.87 10.99 -8.65
N MET A 179 11.41 9.87 -8.15
CA MET A 179 11.85 9.77 -6.75
C MET A 179 13.03 10.68 -6.44
N GLN A 180 13.95 10.89 -7.39
CA GLN A 180 15.01 11.89 -7.23
C GLN A 180 14.44 13.29 -6.96
N LEU A 181 13.38 13.67 -7.70
CA LEU A 181 12.75 14.98 -7.53
C LEU A 181 11.97 15.11 -6.22
N LEU A 182 11.41 14.01 -5.73
CA LEU A 182 10.57 14.00 -4.52
C LEU A 182 11.39 13.91 -3.23
N VAL A 183 12.52 13.21 -3.24
CA VAL A 183 13.35 12.92 -2.04
C VAL A 183 14.50 13.90 -1.89
N THR A 184 15.01 14.47 -2.99
CA THR A 184 16.08 15.48 -2.91
C THR A 184 15.51 16.81 -2.40
N LYS A 185 15.94 17.21 -1.21
CA LYS A 185 15.61 18.53 -0.63
C LYS A 185 16.55 19.59 -1.18
#